data_0a3ccccbb840a918ea8b707d7b0bddc1
#
_entry.id   0a3ccccbb840a918ea8b707d7b0bddc1
#
_cell.length_a   1.000
_cell.length_b   1.000
_cell.length_c   1.000
_cell.angle_alpha   90.00
_cell.angle_beta   90.00
_cell.angle_gamma   90.00
#
_symmetry.space_group_name_H-M   'P 1'
#
loop_
_entity.id
_entity.type
_entity.pdbx_description
1 polymer ?
#
loop_
_entity_poly.entity_id
_entity_poly.type
_entity_poly.pdbx_seq_one_letter_code
_entity_poly.pdbx_strand_id
1 'polypeptide(L)'
;MRQCPPDHNPEITMPIRPLLLTAALILAPTLHADDGITLQQAADARNQADYAQARALYDTLAAAGNARAEARLGQMQLAGELGSKDDVAALAHIQKAAEAGDGIGQYLLGSAYQRGNGVDKDPAAAQKWFTAAAQTLPQAAAHNDAEAQFILAILYLNGQGVGKDDTQSRQWLEKAAENGNASAQNLLGNTLLADNAQENKRAAVNWLKKAATQGHSVAQNTLGDLYKNGRGVIANPATAAEWYRQAFESSGKAAAQGAIMAQVQLAEHYYYGTGTGVDRDKAREWYQKAAAQGSDKAKQALQTLNP
;
A
#
# COMPACT_ATOMS: atom_id res chain seq x y z
N MET A 1 9.65 52.21 81.67
CA MET A 1 9.19 50.83 81.81
C MET A 1 7.92 50.67 80.99
N ARG A 2 8.00 50.24 79.77
CA ARG A 2 6.83 49.91 78.93
C ARG A 2 7.12 48.59 78.30
N GLN A 3 6.31 47.57 78.64
CA GLN A 3 6.34 46.23 78.08
C GLN A 3 5.81 46.25 76.67
N CYS A 4 6.53 45.65 75.68
CA CYS A 4 6.02 45.27 74.35
C CYS A 4 5.27 43.94 74.44
N PRO A 5 4.15 43.80 73.77
CA PRO A 5 3.48 42.51 73.64
C PRO A 5 4.12 41.67 72.50
N PRO A 6 3.94 40.34 72.50
CA PRO A 6 4.56 39.43 71.51
C PRO A 6 3.79 39.45 70.22
N ASP A 7 4.55 39.40 69.12
CA ASP A 7 4.08 39.24 67.76
C ASP A 7 3.43 37.88 67.57
N HIS A 8 2.14 37.89 67.20
CA HIS A 8 1.44 36.73 66.61
C HIS A 8 1.60 36.76 65.15
N ASN A 9 2.39 35.82 64.62
CA ASN A 9 2.47 35.55 63.20
C ASN A 9 1.43 34.42 62.83
N PRO A 10 0.40 34.66 62.04
CA PRO A 10 -0.48 33.58 61.63
C PRO A 10 0.14 32.80 60.49
N GLU A 11 0.40 31.51 60.74
CA GLU A 11 0.74 30.54 59.71
C GLU A 11 -0.40 30.47 58.66
N ILE A 12 -0.07 30.90 57.45
CA ILE A 12 -0.96 30.74 56.29
C ILE A 12 -0.75 29.31 55.78
N THR A 13 -1.58 28.39 56.26
CA THR A 13 -1.71 27.06 55.64
C THR A 13 -2.54 27.18 54.35
N MET A 14 -1.85 27.14 53.22
CA MET A 14 -2.52 26.95 51.94
C MET A 14 -3.00 25.51 51.81
N PRO A 15 -4.24 25.23 51.43
CA PRO A 15 -4.68 23.88 51.12
C PRO A 15 -4.06 23.43 49.80
N ILE A 16 -3.32 22.33 49.85
CA ILE A 16 -2.85 21.62 48.68
C ILE A 16 -4.09 21.06 47.96
N ARG A 17 -4.49 21.70 46.86
CA ARG A 17 -5.46 21.12 45.92
C ARG A 17 -4.79 19.96 45.22
N PRO A 18 -5.38 18.75 45.19
CA PRO A 18 -4.89 17.68 44.36
C PRO A 18 -5.11 18.10 42.87
N LEU A 19 -4.03 18.14 42.10
CA LEU A 19 -4.07 18.19 40.66
C LEU A 19 -4.76 16.88 40.18
N LEU A 20 -6.05 16.98 39.89
CA LEU A 20 -6.70 15.96 39.06
C LEU A 20 -6.06 16.03 37.66
N LEU A 21 -5.13 15.10 37.39
CA LEU A 21 -4.75 14.75 36.03
C LEU A 21 -6.01 14.18 35.38
N THR A 22 -6.79 15.03 34.72
CA THR A 22 -7.74 14.57 33.73
C THR A 22 -6.91 14.03 32.55
N ALA A 23 -6.68 12.71 32.57
CA ALA A 23 -6.31 12.00 31.35
C ALA A 23 -7.44 12.30 30.36
N ALA A 24 -7.18 13.20 29.40
CA ALA A 24 -8.01 13.34 28.23
C ALA A 24 -7.90 12.01 27.48
N LEU A 25 -8.84 11.10 27.75
CA LEU A 25 -9.14 10.02 26.84
C LEU A 25 -9.51 10.70 25.53
N ILE A 26 -8.58 10.72 24.58
CA ILE A 26 -8.92 11.00 23.19
C ILE A 26 -9.78 9.81 22.78
N LEU A 27 -11.09 9.95 22.96
CA LEU A 27 -12.05 9.07 22.34
C LEU A 27 -11.81 9.23 20.83
N ALA A 28 -11.16 8.24 20.22
CA ALA A 28 -11.25 8.07 18.81
C ALA A 28 -12.76 8.08 18.46
N PRO A 29 -13.21 8.85 17.45
CA PRO A 29 -14.62 8.89 17.11
C PRO A 29 -15.05 7.44 16.84
N THR A 30 -16.02 6.96 17.61
CA THR A 30 -16.68 5.68 17.34
C THR A 30 -17.46 5.86 16.05
N LEU A 31 -16.88 5.42 14.93
CA LEU A 31 -17.56 5.34 13.65
C LEU A 31 -18.73 4.35 13.82
N HIS A 32 -19.95 4.86 13.78
CA HIS A 32 -21.15 4.03 13.79
C HIS A 32 -21.36 3.50 12.37
N ALA A 33 -21.80 2.26 12.24
CA ALA A 33 -22.04 1.59 10.96
C ALA A 33 -23.10 2.30 10.07
N ASP A 34 -23.76 3.32 10.60
CA ASP A 34 -24.80 4.10 9.92
C ASP A 34 -24.28 5.37 9.20
N ASP A 35 -22.98 5.66 9.28
CA ASP A 35 -22.41 6.92 8.72
C ASP A 35 -22.11 6.84 7.22
N GLY A 36 -22.64 5.88 6.48
CA GLY A 36 -22.45 5.75 5.04
C GLY A 36 -21.00 5.47 4.62
N ILE A 37 -20.22 4.81 5.49
CA ILE A 37 -18.84 4.42 5.22
C ILE A 37 -18.80 3.50 4.01
N THR A 38 -17.93 3.81 3.06
CA THR A 38 -17.76 3.04 1.83
C THR A 38 -16.38 2.44 1.70
N LEU A 39 -16.30 1.34 0.95
CA LEU A 39 -15.01 0.75 0.56
C LEU A 39 -14.11 1.76 -0.17
N GLN A 40 -14.69 2.70 -0.90
CA GLN A 40 -13.95 3.74 -1.62
C GLN A 40 -13.25 4.69 -0.66
N GLN A 41 -13.92 5.16 0.38
CA GLN A 41 -13.31 6.02 1.41
C GLN A 41 -12.11 5.33 2.09
N ALA A 42 -12.25 4.05 2.41
CA ALA A 42 -11.15 3.26 2.98
C ALA A 42 -9.99 3.08 1.99
N ALA A 43 -10.28 2.85 0.72
CA ALA A 43 -9.30 2.75 -0.34
C ALA A 43 -8.58 4.09 -0.57
N ASP A 44 -9.28 5.21 -0.54
CA ASP A 44 -8.73 6.55 -0.71
C ASP A 44 -7.76 6.89 0.44
N ALA A 45 -8.12 6.58 1.68
CA ALA A 45 -7.23 6.73 2.84
C ALA A 45 -5.95 5.88 2.67
N ARG A 46 -6.10 4.62 2.24
CA ARG A 46 -4.95 3.73 1.97
C ARG A 46 -4.05 4.28 0.87
N ASN A 47 -4.61 4.78 -0.23
CA ASN A 47 -3.86 5.35 -1.35
C ASN A 47 -3.10 6.63 -0.95
N GLN A 48 -3.63 7.37 0.02
CA GLN A 48 -2.96 8.53 0.62
C GLN A 48 -1.92 8.13 1.67
N ALA A 49 -1.67 6.83 1.86
CA ALA A 49 -0.87 6.27 2.93
C ALA A 49 -1.29 6.78 4.31
N ASP A 50 -2.60 6.90 4.55
CA ASP A 50 -3.19 7.04 5.87
C ASP A 50 -3.71 5.66 6.32
N TYR A 51 -2.77 4.79 6.66
CA TYR A 51 -3.07 3.40 6.96
C TYR A 51 -3.85 3.22 8.26
N ALA A 52 -3.72 4.16 9.20
CA ALA A 52 -4.50 4.14 10.43
C ALA A 52 -5.99 4.40 10.14
N GLN A 53 -6.31 5.40 9.34
CA GLN A 53 -7.67 5.69 8.92
C GLN A 53 -8.22 4.57 8.01
N ALA A 54 -7.43 4.10 7.05
CA ALA A 54 -7.84 3.01 6.17
C ALA A 54 -8.23 1.76 6.98
N ARG A 55 -7.38 1.38 7.96
CA ARG A 55 -7.66 0.27 8.87
C ARG A 55 -8.97 0.46 9.62
N ALA A 56 -9.18 1.61 10.27
CA ALA A 56 -10.39 1.86 11.06
C ALA A 56 -11.67 1.75 10.20
N LEU A 57 -11.63 2.26 8.97
CA LEU A 57 -12.74 2.15 8.02
C LEU A 57 -12.96 0.70 7.57
N TYR A 58 -11.91 -0.05 7.24
CA TYR A 58 -12.04 -1.46 6.89
C TYR A 58 -12.47 -2.33 8.07
N ASP A 59 -11.98 -2.08 9.29
CA ASP A 59 -12.43 -2.79 10.49
C ASP A 59 -13.94 -2.60 10.71
N THR A 60 -14.46 -1.37 10.54
CA THR A 60 -15.90 -1.07 10.63
C THR A 60 -16.72 -1.83 9.58
N LEU A 61 -16.26 -1.81 8.33
CA LEU A 61 -16.92 -2.52 7.23
C LEU A 61 -16.87 -4.05 7.43
N ALA A 62 -15.74 -4.58 7.90
CA ALA A 62 -15.56 -6.01 8.18
C ALA A 62 -16.46 -6.47 9.33
N ALA A 63 -16.61 -5.67 10.39
CA ALA A 63 -17.53 -5.92 11.49
C ALA A 63 -19.01 -5.93 11.02
N ALA A 64 -19.34 -5.17 9.99
CA ALA A 64 -20.64 -5.20 9.33
C ALA A 64 -20.81 -6.37 8.34
N GLY A 65 -19.83 -7.28 8.24
CA GLY A 65 -19.89 -8.47 7.38
C GLY A 65 -19.40 -8.25 5.94
N ASN A 66 -18.75 -7.14 5.66
CA ASN A 66 -18.21 -6.87 4.31
C ASN A 66 -16.97 -7.72 4.04
N ALA A 67 -17.10 -8.76 3.23
CA ALA A 67 -16.01 -9.68 2.89
C ALA A 67 -14.85 -9.00 2.15
N ARG A 68 -15.10 -7.98 1.33
CA ARG A 68 -14.06 -7.22 0.64
C ARG A 68 -13.19 -6.43 1.63
N ALA A 69 -13.77 -5.91 2.70
CA ALA A 69 -13.02 -5.24 3.77
C ALA A 69 -12.08 -6.20 4.49
N GLU A 70 -12.52 -7.42 4.76
CA GLU A 70 -11.65 -8.49 5.29
C GLU A 70 -10.46 -8.77 4.36
N ALA A 71 -10.71 -8.92 3.04
CA ALA A 71 -9.62 -9.12 2.08
C ALA A 71 -8.61 -7.96 2.10
N ARG A 72 -9.08 -6.73 2.29
CA ARG A 72 -8.23 -5.54 2.37
C ARG A 72 -7.37 -5.48 3.64
N LEU A 73 -7.95 -5.81 4.78
CA LEU A 73 -7.20 -5.92 6.04
C LEU A 73 -6.07 -6.94 5.93
N GLY A 74 -6.37 -8.12 5.38
CA GLY A 74 -5.35 -9.14 5.12
C GLY A 74 -4.25 -8.67 4.17
N GLN A 75 -4.62 -7.96 3.10
CA GLN A 75 -3.66 -7.39 2.16
C GLN A 75 -2.76 -6.33 2.81
N MET A 76 -3.33 -5.43 3.63
CA MET A 76 -2.58 -4.40 4.37
C MET A 76 -1.60 -5.05 5.36
N GLN A 77 -2.01 -6.13 6.03
CA GLN A 77 -1.15 -6.87 6.95
C GLN A 77 0.03 -7.55 6.22
N LEU A 78 -0.21 -8.17 5.05
CA LEU A 78 0.86 -8.74 4.21
C LEU A 78 1.85 -7.69 3.70
N ALA A 79 1.35 -6.49 3.42
CA ALA A 79 2.16 -5.38 2.94
C ALA A 79 2.96 -4.66 4.04
N GLY A 80 2.74 -4.98 5.32
CA GLY A 80 3.33 -4.29 6.47
C GLY A 80 2.71 -2.90 6.74
N GLU A 81 1.62 -2.56 6.07
CA GLU A 81 0.94 -1.26 6.18
C GLU A 81 0.29 -1.04 7.55
N LEU A 82 0.17 -2.08 8.37
CA LEU A 82 -0.34 -2.01 9.75
C LEU A 82 0.80 -1.97 10.80
N GLY A 83 1.98 -1.49 10.40
CA GLY A 83 3.16 -1.32 11.25
C GLY A 83 4.18 -2.44 11.09
N SER A 84 3.75 -3.67 10.92
CA SER A 84 4.59 -4.84 10.64
C SER A 84 3.85 -5.88 9.84
N LYS A 85 4.60 -6.67 9.07
CA LYS A 85 4.04 -7.83 8.37
C LYS A 85 3.69 -8.92 9.38
N ASP A 86 2.47 -9.45 9.26
CA ASP A 86 2.02 -10.63 10.01
C ASP A 86 1.25 -11.55 9.08
N ASP A 87 1.92 -12.60 8.61
CA ASP A 87 1.36 -13.52 7.63
C ASP A 87 0.21 -14.37 8.22
N VAL A 88 0.23 -14.64 9.54
CA VAL A 88 -0.81 -15.43 10.20
C VAL A 88 -2.09 -14.62 10.37
N ALA A 89 -1.97 -13.39 10.89
CA ALA A 89 -3.12 -12.49 11.01
C ALA A 89 -3.71 -12.15 9.64
N ALA A 90 -2.86 -11.92 8.63
CA ALA A 90 -3.29 -11.68 7.27
C ALA A 90 -4.09 -12.86 6.70
N LEU A 91 -3.59 -14.08 6.90
CA LEU A 91 -4.25 -15.28 6.42
C LEU A 91 -5.65 -15.44 7.02
N ALA A 92 -5.84 -15.15 8.31
CA ALA A 92 -7.15 -15.23 8.96
C ALA A 92 -8.19 -14.32 8.29
N HIS A 93 -7.83 -13.06 8.01
CA HIS A 93 -8.68 -12.11 7.29
C HIS A 93 -8.96 -12.59 5.85
N ILE A 94 -7.91 -13.05 5.15
CA ILE A 94 -8.02 -13.52 3.76
C ILE A 94 -8.91 -14.74 3.65
N GLN A 95 -8.78 -15.71 4.57
CA GLN A 95 -9.63 -16.91 4.61
C GLN A 95 -11.11 -16.54 4.80
N LYS A 96 -11.40 -15.68 5.77
CA LYS A 96 -12.76 -15.20 6.02
C LYS A 96 -13.39 -14.56 4.79
N ALA A 97 -12.62 -13.72 4.07
CA ALA A 97 -13.09 -13.13 2.82
C ALA A 97 -13.33 -14.17 1.72
N ALA A 98 -12.41 -15.11 1.54
CA ALA A 98 -12.49 -16.13 0.51
C ALA A 98 -13.67 -17.10 0.74
N GLU A 99 -13.88 -17.51 1.98
CA GLU A 99 -15.00 -18.38 2.40
C GLU A 99 -16.35 -17.68 2.25
N ALA A 100 -16.39 -16.36 2.46
CA ALA A 100 -17.58 -15.54 2.20
C ALA A 100 -17.81 -15.26 0.70
N GLY A 101 -16.98 -15.82 -0.20
CA GLY A 101 -17.14 -15.72 -1.64
C GLY A 101 -16.60 -14.45 -2.27
N ASP A 102 -15.76 -13.64 -1.57
CA ASP A 102 -15.10 -12.50 -2.19
C ASP A 102 -14.00 -12.97 -3.16
N GLY A 103 -14.11 -12.61 -4.43
CA GLY A 103 -13.18 -13.06 -5.47
C GLY A 103 -11.75 -12.54 -5.26
N ILE A 104 -11.56 -11.38 -4.63
CA ILE A 104 -10.24 -10.87 -4.27
C ILE A 104 -9.67 -11.65 -3.10
N GLY A 105 -10.48 -11.95 -2.07
CA GLY A 105 -10.10 -12.84 -0.98
C GLY A 105 -9.67 -14.21 -1.47
N GLN A 106 -10.41 -14.79 -2.42
CA GLN A 106 -10.07 -16.06 -3.06
C GLN A 106 -8.73 -16.00 -3.80
N TYR A 107 -8.47 -14.93 -4.57
CA TYR A 107 -7.18 -14.72 -5.24
C TYR A 107 -6.03 -14.58 -4.23
N LEU A 108 -6.24 -13.81 -3.17
CA LEU A 108 -5.22 -13.61 -2.13
C LEU A 108 -4.92 -14.92 -1.39
N LEU A 109 -5.94 -15.74 -1.11
CA LEU A 109 -5.76 -17.06 -0.48
C LEU A 109 -5.01 -18.04 -1.39
N GLY A 110 -5.33 -18.05 -2.69
CA GLY A 110 -4.56 -18.79 -3.69
C GLY A 110 -3.09 -18.36 -3.71
N SER A 111 -2.83 -17.06 -3.64
CA SER A 111 -1.48 -16.51 -3.58
C SER A 111 -0.75 -16.87 -2.28
N ALA A 112 -1.47 -16.95 -1.14
CA ALA A 112 -0.90 -17.36 0.14
C ALA A 112 -0.42 -18.82 0.08
N TYR A 113 -1.23 -19.74 -0.43
CA TYR A 113 -0.84 -21.14 -0.63
C TYR A 113 0.30 -21.31 -1.65
N GLN A 114 0.31 -20.50 -2.70
CA GLN A 114 1.38 -20.55 -3.71
C GLN A 114 2.74 -20.13 -3.13
N ARG A 115 2.77 -19.13 -2.26
CA ARG A 115 4.00 -18.53 -1.71
C ARG A 115 4.40 -19.09 -0.35
N GLY A 116 3.48 -19.65 0.40
CA GLY A 116 3.68 -20.07 1.79
C GLY A 116 3.59 -18.89 2.76
N ASN A 117 2.69 -17.92 2.51
CA ASN A 117 2.48 -16.77 3.39
C ASN A 117 1.46 -17.14 4.48
N GLY A 118 1.92 -17.36 5.70
CA GLY A 118 1.10 -17.75 6.85
C GLY A 118 0.56 -19.18 6.80
N VAL A 119 0.86 -19.93 5.75
CA VAL A 119 0.42 -21.31 5.51
C VAL A 119 1.52 -22.06 4.74
N ASP A 120 1.59 -23.37 4.88
CA ASP A 120 2.49 -24.20 4.06
C ASP A 120 2.13 -24.10 2.58
N LYS A 121 3.15 -24.13 1.74
CA LYS A 121 2.95 -24.11 0.28
C LYS A 121 2.15 -25.33 -0.16
N ASP A 122 1.03 -25.07 -0.83
CA ASP A 122 0.18 -26.10 -1.44
C ASP A 122 -0.27 -25.66 -2.84
N PRO A 123 0.40 -26.11 -3.91
CA PRO A 123 0.02 -25.75 -5.27
C PRO A 123 -1.39 -26.20 -5.67
N ALA A 124 -1.89 -27.30 -5.10
CA ALA A 124 -3.22 -27.79 -5.42
C ALA A 124 -4.30 -26.91 -4.77
N ALA A 125 -4.11 -26.53 -3.49
CA ALA A 125 -4.96 -25.56 -2.82
C ALA A 125 -4.90 -24.19 -3.50
N ALA A 126 -3.72 -23.74 -3.90
CA ALA A 126 -3.55 -22.49 -4.65
C ALA A 126 -4.38 -22.49 -5.95
N GLN A 127 -4.27 -23.59 -6.74
CA GLN A 127 -5.02 -23.71 -8.00
C GLN A 127 -6.52 -23.73 -7.78
N LYS A 128 -6.99 -24.42 -6.73
CA LYS A 128 -8.42 -24.45 -6.35
C LYS A 128 -8.95 -23.04 -6.08
N TRP A 129 -8.22 -22.23 -5.29
CA TRP A 129 -8.65 -20.89 -4.93
C TRP A 129 -8.53 -19.90 -6.10
N PHE A 130 -7.52 -20.03 -6.96
CA PHE A 130 -7.47 -19.25 -8.21
C PHE A 130 -8.63 -19.57 -9.15
N THR A 131 -9.04 -20.86 -9.24
CA THR A 131 -10.20 -21.25 -10.03
C THR A 131 -11.49 -20.63 -9.46
N ALA A 132 -11.67 -20.64 -8.14
CA ALA A 132 -12.79 -19.98 -7.50
C ALA A 132 -12.80 -18.46 -7.78
N ALA A 133 -11.65 -17.80 -7.67
CA ALA A 133 -11.52 -16.36 -8.00
C ALA A 133 -11.90 -16.07 -9.45
N ALA A 134 -11.41 -16.89 -10.39
CA ALA A 134 -11.72 -16.75 -11.82
C ALA A 134 -13.21 -16.92 -12.15
N GLN A 135 -13.94 -17.68 -11.34
CA GLN A 135 -15.40 -17.85 -11.47
C GLN A 135 -16.18 -16.69 -10.84
N THR A 136 -15.68 -16.11 -9.76
CA THR A 136 -16.38 -15.06 -8.99
C THR A 136 -16.11 -13.65 -9.52
N LEU A 137 -14.86 -13.33 -9.88
CA LEU A 137 -14.46 -11.99 -10.30
C LEU A 137 -15.18 -11.44 -11.54
N PRO A 138 -15.59 -12.24 -12.56
CA PRO A 138 -16.24 -11.71 -13.75
C PRO A 138 -17.51 -10.88 -13.45
N GLN A 139 -18.25 -11.23 -12.41
CA GLN A 139 -19.45 -10.47 -12.03
C GLN A 139 -19.09 -9.06 -11.57
N ALA A 140 -18.13 -8.91 -10.66
CA ALA A 140 -17.67 -7.61 -10.20
C ALA A 140 -17.00 -6.82 -11.34
N ALA A 141 -16.18 -7.48 -12.15
CA ALA A 141 -15.51 -6.89 -13.30
C ALA A 141 -16.49 -6.33 -14.37
N ALA A 142 -17.63 -6.99 -14.56
CA ALA A 142 -18.70 -6.51 -15.43
C ALA A 142 -19.37 -5.22 -14.91
N HIS A 143 -19.31 -4.96 -13.60
CA HIS A 143 -19.78 -3.73 -12.96
C HIS A 143 -18.67 -2.68 -12.78
N ASN A 144 -17.62 -2.75 -13.61
CA ASN A 144 -16.49 -1.81 -13.60
C ASN A 144 -15.65 -1.79 -12.31
N ASP A 145 -15.67 -2.88 -11.53
CA ASP A 145 -14.71 -3.04 -10.43
C ASP A 145 -13.30 -3.18 -11.03
N ALA A 146 -12.55 -2.07 -11.01
CA ALA A 146 -11.24 -1.96 -11.64
C ALA A 146 -10.20 -2.93 -11.04
N GLU A 147 -10.37 -3.32 -9.78
CA GLU A 147 -9.47 -4.30 -9.17
C GLU A 147 -9.82 -5.73 -9.56
N ALA A 148 -11.11 -6.07 -9.60
CA ALA A 148 -11.55 -7.36 -10.13
C ALA A 148 -11.07 -7.56 -11.58
N GLN A 149 -11.16 -6.50 -12.40
CA GLN A 149 -10.62 -6.49 -13.76
C GLN A 149 -9.09 -6.69 -13.78
N PHE A 150 -8.36 -6.00 -12.90
CA PHE A 150 -6.91 -6.15 -12.80
C PHE A 150 -6.50 -7.56 -12.38
N ILE A 151 -7.18 -8.15 -11.39
CA ILE A 151 -6.89 -9.53 -10.95
C ILE A 151 -7.21 -10.54 -12.06
N LEU A 152 -8.31 -10.37 -12.79
CA LEU A 152 -8.59 -11.20 -13.98
C LEU A 152 -7.47 -11.11 -15.01
N ALA A 153 -6.94 -9.92 -15.28
CA ALA A 153 -5.80 -9.76 -16.16
C ALA A 153 -4.59 -10.58 -15.68
N ILE A 154 -4.29 -10.59 -14.39
CA ILE A 154 -3.19 -11.35 -13.80
C ILE A 154 -3.45 -12.86 -13.86
N LEU A 155 -4.69 -13.31 -13.59
CA LEU A 155 -5.06 -14.73 -13.69
C LEU A 155 -4.84 -15.27 -15.11
N TYR A 156 -5.31 -14.55 -16.13
CA TYR A 156 -5.09 -14.93 -17.54
C TYR A 156 -3.61 -14.85 -17.96
N LEU A 157 -2.86 -13.83 -17.49
CA LEU A 157 -1.44 -13.69 -17.80
C LEU A 157 -0.62 -14.88 -17.34
N ASN A 158 -0.92 -15.36 -16.13
CA ASN A 158 -0.17 -16.41 -15.46
C ASN A 158 -0.75 -17.82 -15.65
N GLY A 159 -1.95 -17.94 -16.21
CA GLY A 159 -2.66 -19.22 -16.29
C GLY A 159 -3.08 -19.76 -14.92
N GLN A 160 -3.43 -18.87 -13.97
CA GLN A 160 -3.81 -19.21 -12.62
C GLN A 160 -5.33 -19.39 -12.52
N GLY A 161 -5.81 -20.60 -12.28
CA GLY A 161 -7.24 -20.92 -12.21
C GLY A 161 -7.97 -20.92 -13.55
N VAL A 162 -7.33 -20.42 -14.60
CA VAL A 162 -7.77 -20.37 -16.01
C VAL A 162 -6.63 -20.76 -16.92
N GLY A 163 -6.91 -21.12 -18.16
CA GLY A 163 -5.86 -21.25 -19.18
C GLY A 163 -5.17 -19.91 -19.42
N LYS A 164 -3.83 -19.94 -19.62
CA LYS A 164 -3.09 -18.74 -19.98
C LYS A 164 -3.62 -18.18 -21.31
N ASP A 165 -3.96 -16.88 -21.32
CA ASP A 165 -4.46 -16.15 -22.48
C ASP A 165 -3.99 -14.69 -22.43
N ASP A 166 -2.95 -14.38 -23.20
CA ASP A 166 -2.37 -13.05 -23.23
C ASP A 166 -3.34 -12.00 -23.83
N THR A 167 -4.28 -12.43 -24.71
CA THR A 167 -5.31 -11.55 -25.28
C THR A 167 -6.35 -11.16 -24.25
N GLN A 168 -6.90 -12.14 -23.51
CA GLN A 168 -7.83 -11.87 -22.42
C GLN A 168 -7.17 -11.03 -21.31
N SER A 169 -5.93 -11.37 -20.96
CA SER A 169 -5.15 -10.57 -20.01
C SER A 169 -5.07 -9.11 -20.40
N ARG A 170 -4.71 -8.84 -21.66
CA ARG A 170 -4.60 -7.48 -22.17
C ARG A 170 -5.94 -6.73 -22.14
N GLN A 171 -7.02 -7.37 -22.57
CA GLN A 171 -8.35 -6.76 -22.56
C GLN A 171 -8.81 -6.38 -21.17
N TRP A 172 -8.60 -7.25 -20.17
CA TRP A 172 -8.94 -6.96 -18.80
C TRP A 172 -8.02 -5.89 -18.19
N LEU A 173 -6.73 -5.89 -18.53
CA LEU A 173 -5.78 -4.88 -18.11
C LEU A 173 -6.15 -3.48 -18.61
N GLU A 174 -6.53 -3.37 -19.89
CA GLU A 174 -6.98 -2.11 -20.49
C GLU A 174 -8.24 -1.59 -19.78
N LYS A 175 -9.25 -2.45 -19.56
CA LYS A 175 -10.46 -2.07 -18.80
C LYS A 175 -10.13 -1.62 -17.37
N ALA A 176 -9.27 -2.33 -16.65
CA ALA A 176 -8.85 -1.95 -15.32
C ALA A 176 -8.15 -0.58 -15.29
N ALA A 177 -7.29 -0.31 -16.29
CA ALA A 177 -6.60 0.97 -16.42
C ALA A 177 -7.57 2.12 -16.77
N GLU A 178 -8.54 1.88 -17.65
CA GLU A 178 -9.61 2.83 -17.99
C GLU A 178 -10.48 3.17 -16.78
N ASN A 179 -10.81 2.16 -15.97
CA ASN A 179 -11.59 2.32 -14.74
C ASN A 179 -10.76 2.79 -13.54
N GLY A 180 -9.54 3.24 -13.76
CA GLY A 180 -8.76 3.99 -12.77
C GLY A 180 -7.82 3.17 -11.89
N ASN A 181 -7.67 1.85 -12.08
CA ASN A 181 -6.71 1.07 -11.28
C ASN A 181 -5.27 1.51 -11.56
N ALA A 182 -4.62 2.12 -10.56
CA ALA A 182 -3.27 2.68 -10.70
C ALA A 182 -2.21 1.61 -11.04
N SER A 183 -2.34 0.39 -10.49
CA SER A 183 -1.43 -0.71 -10.80
C SER A 183 -1.60 -1.18 -12.26
N ALA A 184 -2.84 -1.25 -12.75
CA ALA A 184 -3.11 -1.56 -14.16
C ALA A 184 -2.57 -0.47 -15.10
N GLN A 185 -2.77 0.81 -14.76
CA GLN A 185 -2.23 1.94 -15.51
C GLN A 185 -0.70 1.90 -15.58
N ASN A 186 -0.04 1.62 -14.44
CA ASN A 186 1.41 1.45 -14.40
C ASN A 186 1.88 0.25 -15.22
N LEU A 187 1.21 -0.90 -15.10
CA LEU A 187 1.58 -2.10 -15.85
C LEU A 187 1.39 -1.90 -17.35
N LEU A 188 0.25 -1.33 -17.78
CA LEU A 188 -0.03 -1.04 -19.18
C LEU A 188 0.98 -0.03 -19.73
N GLY A 189 1.30 1.03 -18.99
CA GLY A 189 2.32 2.00 -19.36
C GLY A 189 3.68 1.33 -19.59
N ASN A 190 4.13 0.49 -18.65
CA ASN A 190 5.42 -0.21 -18.79
C ASN A 190 5.41 -1.23 -19.95
N THR A 191 4.31 -1.91 -20.20
CA THR A 191 4.16 -2.82 -21.35
C THR A 191 4.29 -2.07 -22.68
N LEU A 192 3.65 -0.91 -22.79
CA LEU A 192 3.76 -0.06 -23.99
C LEU A 192 5.16 0.53 -24.18
N LEU A 193 5.93 0.76 -23.12
CA LEU A 193 7.34 1.20 -23.20
C LEU A 193 8.28 0.14 -23.77
N ALA A 194 7.93 -1.14 -23.68
CA ALA A 194 8.72 -2.24 -24.24
C ALA A 194 8.64 -2.26 -25.77
N ASP A 195 7.59 -1.68 -26.35
CA ASP A 195 7.46 -1.48 -27.79
C ASP A 195 8.30 -0.27 -28.25
N ASN A 196 8.97 -0.44 -29.39
CA ASN A 196 9.80 0.62 -29.95
C ASN A 196 9.02 1.72 -30.70
N ALA A 197 7.73 1.51 -30.99
CA ALA A 197 6.89 2.49 -31.66
C ALA A 197 6.77 3.77 -30.85
N GLN A 198 7.00 4.93 -31.48
CA GLN A 198 6.95 6.23 -30.80
C GLN A 198 5.54 6.56 -30.27
N GLU A 199 4.50 6.08 -30.96
CA GLU A 199 3.12 6.24 -30.55
C GLU A 199 2.84 5.50 -29.23
N ASN A 200 3.33 4.24 -29.11
CA ASN A 200 3.19 3.45 -27.89
C ASN A 200 3.95 4.08 -26.72
N LYS A 201 5.11 4.70 -26.96
CA LYS A 201 5.84 5.43 -25.90
C LYS A 201 5.07 6.67 -25.41
N ARG A 202 4.37 7.39 -26.29
CA ARG A 202 3.51 8.52 -25.89
C ARG A 202 2.29 8.04 -25.11
N ALA A 203 1.64 6.97 -25.56
CA ALA A 203 0.52 6.35 -24.85
C ALA A 203 0.97 5.86 -23.46
N ALA A 204 2.16 5.24 -23.35
CA ALA A 204 2.75 4.82 -22.10
C ALA A 204 2.90 5.97 -21.10
N VAL A 205 3.43 7.12 -21.55
CA VAL A 205 3.55 8.32 -20.70
C VAL A 205 2.21 8.77 -20.14
N ASN A 206 1.15 8.72 -20.95
CA ASN A 206 -0.18 9.13 -20.51
C ASN A 206 -0.73 8.17 -19.43
N TRP A 207 -0.55 6.86 -19.58
CA TRP A 207 -0.96 5.89 -18.57
C TRP A 207 -0.15 6.03 -17.28
N LEU A 208 1.16 6.17 -17.39
CA LEU A 208 2.04 6.39 -16.24
C LEU A 208 1.70 7.68 -15.50
N LYS A 209 1.34 8.78 -16.21
CA LYS A 209 0.87 10.01 -15.58
C LYS A 209 -0.40 9.78 -14.76
N LYS A 210 -1.38 9.04 -15.29
CA LYS A 210 -2.60 8.70 -14.54
C LYS A 210 -2.28 7.94 -13.26
N ALA A 211 -1.40 6.93 -13.32
CA ALA A 211 -0.96 6.20 -12.12
C ALA A 211 -0.18 7.09 -11.14
N ALA A 212 0.72 7.92 -11.65
CA ALA A 212 1.58 8.80 -10.84
C ALA A 212 0.78 9.86 -10.08
N THR A 213 -0.26 10.43 -10.70
CA THR A 213 -1.16 11.41 -10.03
C THR A 213 -2.00 10.78 -8.91
N GLN A 214 -2.16 9.47 -8.91
CA GLN A 214 -2.77 8.70 -7.83
C GLN A 214 -1.76 8.33 -6.73
N GLY A 215 -0.51 8.83 -6.79
CA GLY A 215 0.52 8.54 -5.79
C GLY A 215 1.29 7.23 -6.03
N HIS A 216 1.14 6.58 -7.19
CA HIS A 216 1.86 5.34 -7.49
C HIS A 216 3.36 5.61 -7.70
N SER A 217 4.16 5.39 -6.66
CA SER A 217 5.59 5.80 -6.61
C SER A 217 6.45 5.19 -7.72
N VAL A 218 6.15 3.93 -8.13
CA VAL A 218 6.87 3.29 -9.25
C VAL A 218 6.59 4.04 -10.56
N ALA A 219 5.35 4.45 -10.82
CA ALA A 219 5.00 5.23 -12.00
C ALA A 219 5.65 6.62 -11.98
N GLN A 220 5.72 7.25 -10.80
CA GLN A 220 6.43 8.53 -10.61
C GLN A 220 7.92 8.40 -10.94
N ASN A 221 8.60 7.36 -10.44
CA ASN A 221 10.00 7.07 -10.79
C ASN A 221 10.18 6.83 -12.30
N THR A 222 9.32 6.00 -12.90
CA THR A 222 9.38 5.74 -14.34
C THR A 222 9.23 7.03 -15.15
N LEU A 223 8.31 7.92 -14.77
CA LEU A 223 8.18 9.23 -15.42
C LEU A 223 9.44 10.07 -15.26
N GLY A 224 10.06 10.06 -14.08
CA GLY A 224 11.36 10.69 -13.86
C GLY A 224 12.39 10.22 -14.89
N ASP A 225 12.50 8.91 -15.08
CA ASP A 225 13.41 8.31 -16.07
C ASP A 225 13.06 8.69 -17.52
N LEU A 226 11.76 8.72 -17.86
CA LEU A 226 11.29 9.09 -19.19
C LEU A 226 11.61 10.54 -19.52
N TYR A 227 11.37 11.47 -18.59
CA TYR A 227 11.71 12.88 -18.77
C TYR A 227 13.22 13.15 -18.73
N LYS A 228 14.00 12.40 -17.94
CA LYS A 228 15.45 12.48 -17.92
C LYS A 228 16.07 12.09 -19.27
N ASN A 229 15.53 11.01 -19.89
CA ASN A 229 16.11 10.39 -21.08
C ASN A 229 15.41 10.79 -22.40
N GLY A 230 14.32 11.55 -22.37
CA GLY A 230 13.56 11.92 -23.56
C GLY A 230 12.83 10.75 -24.24
N ARG A 231 12.40 9.74 -23.47
CA ARG A 231 11.69 8.57 -24.02
C ARG A 231 10.17 8.81 -24.03
N GLY A 232 9.59 8.98 -25.23
CA GLY A 232 8.15 9.26 -25.39
C GLY A 232 7.74 10.69 -25.05
N VAL A 233 8.66 11.50 -24.53
CA VAL A 233 8.54 12.91 -24.19
C VAL A 233 9.79 13.66 -24.60
N ILE A 234 9.72 15.00 -24.65
CA ILE A 234 10.92 15.84 -24.76
C ILE A 234 11.67 15.78 -23.45
N ALA A 235 12.99 15.56 -23.49
CA ALA A 235 13.83 15.53 -22.30
C ALA A 235 13.69 16.83 -21.50
N ASN A 236 13.43 16.72 -20.21
CA ASN A 236 13.28 17.84 -19.31
C ASN A 236 13.78 17.46 -17.91
N PRO A 237 15.04 17.81 -17.56
CA PRO A 237 15.62 17.47 -16.27
C PRO A 237 14.87 18.05 -15.06
N ALA A 238 14.26 19.23 -15.19
CA ALA A 238 13.48 19.84 -14.11
C ALA A 238 12.21 19.03 -13.82
N THR A 239 11.48 18.63 -14.88
CA THR A 239 10.31 17.77 -14.74
C THR A 239 10.70 16.38 -14.21
N ALA A 240 11.84 15.83 -14.63
CA ALA A 240 12.36 14.58 -14.09
C ALA A 240 12.62 14.65 -12.58
N ALA A 241 13.30 15.73 -12.14
CA ALA A 241 13.60 15.97 -10.73
C ALA A 241 12.31 16.08 -9.89
N GLU A 242 11.29 16.75 -10.43
CA GLU A 242 10.00 16.89 -9.76
C GLU A 242 9.30 15.52 -9.57
N TRP A 243 9.29 14.67 -10.60
CA TRP A 243 8.72 13.32 -10.48
C TRP A 243 9.48 12.44 -9.49
N TYR A 244 10.81 12.51 -9.49
CA TYR A 244 11.63 11.79 -8.49
C TYR A 244 11.39 12.30 -7.06
N ARG A 245 11.20 13.61 -6.88
CA ARG A 245 10.87 14.19 -5.57
C ARG A 245 9.52 13.67 -5.07
N GLN A 246 8.50 13.66 -5.94
CA GLN A 246 7.18 13.11 -5.59
C GLN A 246 7.26 11.62 -5.24
N ALA A 247 8.03 10.83 -5.99
CA ALA A 247 8.25 9.42 -5.69
C ALA A 247 8.93 9.20 -4.33
N PHE A 248 9.93 10.03 -4.02
CA PHE A 248 10.62 10.01 -2.72
C PHE A 248 9.66 10.34 -1.57
N GLU A 249 8.84 11.38 -1.71
CA GLU A 249 7.86 11.78 -0.70
C GLU A 249 6.77 10.72 -0.50
N SER A 250 6.22 10.18 -1.60
CA SER A 250 5.20 9.12 -1.56
C SER A 250 5.73 7.85 -0.89
N SER A 251 6.93 7.40 -1.28
CA SER A 251 7.55 6.23 -0.65
C SER A 251 7.94 6.50 0.80
N GLY A 252 8.42 7.71 1.12
CA GLY A 252 8.77 8.11 2.48
C GLY A 252 7.60 8.05 3.45
N LYS A 253 6.44 8.58 3.03
CA LYS A 253 5.21 8.55 3.85
C LYS A 253 4.75 7.12 4.15
N ALA A 254 4.72 6.26 3.13
CA ALA A 254 4.31 4.86 3.28
C ALA A 254 5.34 4.02 4.05
N ALA A 255 6.64 4.24 3.81
CA ALA A 255 7.73 3.53 4.49
C ALA A 255 7.76 3.81 5.99
N ALA A 256 7.50 5.06 6.40
CA ALA A 256 7.44 5.45 7.79
C ALA A 256 6.33 4.73 8.57
N GLN A 257 5.28 4.29 7.90
CA GLN A 257 4.18 3.52 8.47
C GLN A 257 4.35 2.00 8.36
N GLY A 258 5.48 1.53 7.87
CA GLY A 258 5.82 0.10 7.84
C GLY A 258 5.72 -0.57 6.48
N ALA A 259 5.14 0.06 5.44
CA ALA A 259 4.95 -0.56 4.13
C ALA A 259 6.26 -1.06 3.51
N ILE A 260 6.39 -2.38 3.36
CA ILE A 260 7.64 -3.06 3.01
C ILE A 260 8.19 -2.59 1.67
N MET A 261 7.35 -2.54 0.64
CA MET A 261 7.77 -2.11 -0.69
C MET A 261 8.20 -0.65 -0.71
N ALA A 262 7.52 0.20 0.06
CA ALA A 262 7.89 1.61 0.19
C ALA A 262 9.23 1.79 0.93
N GLN A 263 9.52 0.96 1.94
CA GLN A 263 10.83 0.94 2.61
C GLN A 263 11.96 0.58 1.63
N VAL A 264 11.74 -0.41 0.75
CA VAL A 264 12.71 -0.77 -0.30
C VAL A 264 12.89 0.40 -1.29
N GLN A 265 11.81 1.02 -1.75
CA GLN A 265 11.88 2.15 -2.67
C GLN A 265 12.57 3.36 -2.05
N LEU A 266 12.28 3.67 -0.80
CA LEU A 266 12.94 4.76 -0.08
C LEU A 266 14.44 4.51 0.10
N ALA A 267 14.83 3.25 0.36
CA ALA A 267 16.23 2.86 0.39
C ALA A 267 16.91 3.07 -0.98
N GLU A 268 16.25 2.69 -2.08
CA GLU A 268 16.74 2.92 -3.46
C GLU A 268 16.89 4.42 -3.75
N HIS A 269 15.95 5.26 -3.32
CA HIS A 269 16.05 6.72 -3.46
C HIS A 269 17.31 7.28 -2.77
N TYR A 270 17.59 6.85 -1.55
CA TYR A 270 18.82 7.25 -0.85
C TYR A 270 20.08 6.65 -1.48
N TYR A 271 20.00 5.43 -1.99
CA TYR A 271 21.15 4.76 -2.62
C TYR A 271 21.59 5.43 -3.93
N TYR A 272 20.62 5.76 -4.79
CA TYR A 272 20.88 6.37 -6.11
C TYR A 272 20.84 7.89 -6.11
N GLY A 273 20.36 8.51 -5.05
CA GLY A 273 20.17 9.96 -4.99
C GLY A 273 19.02 10.48 -5.88
N THR A 274 17.97 9.64 -6.07
CA THR A 274 16.82 10.02 -6.88
C THR A 274 15.77 10.73 -6.02
N GLY A 275 15.48 12.00 -6.33
CA GLY A 275 14.56 12.84 -5.52
C GLY A 275 15.14 13.32 -4.18
N THR A 276 16.37 12.92 -3.84
CA THR A 276 17.13 13.29 -2.65
C THR A 276 18.62 13.22 -2.93
N GLY A 277 19.48 13.60 -1.99
CA GLY A 277 20.93 13.34 -2.07
C GLY A 277 21.25 11.87 -1.80
N VAL A 278 22.40 11.39 -2.33
CA VAL A 278 22.92 10.06 -2.01
C VAL A 278 23.24 9.98 -0.52
N ASP A 279 22.70 8.96 0.15
CA ASP A 279 22.94 8.67 1.56
C ASP A 279 22.90 7.14 1.76
N ARG A 280 24.07 6.51 1.69
CA ARG A 280 24.18 5.04 1.75
C ARG A 280 23.87 4.49 3.14
N ASP A 281 24.04 5.27 4.20
CA ASP A 281 23.72 4.83 5.55
C ASP A 281 22.22 4.78 5.75
N LYS A 282 21.48 5.81 5.32
CA LYS A 282 20.02 5.77 5.30
C LYS A 282 19.48 4.69 4.36
N ALA A 283 20.10 4.47 3.21
CA ALA A 283 19.71 3.37 2.33
C ALA A 283 19.82 2.02 3.06
N ARG A 284 20.94 1.79 3.76
CA ARG A 284 21.16 0.57 4.56
C ARG A 284 20.11 0.42 5.67
N GLU A 285 19.83 1.48 6.41
CA GLU A 285 18.80 1.46 7.47
C GLU A 285 17.42 1.05 6.94
N TRP A 286 16.99 1.62 5.82
CA TRP A 286 15.70 1.28 5.22
C TRP A 286 15.66 -0.12 4.63
N TYR A 287 16.74 -0.59 4.00
CA TYR A 287 16.84 -1.98 3.57
C TYR A 287 16.81 -2.94 4.76
N GLN A 288 17.45 -2.62 5.89
CA GLN A 288 17.39 -3.44 7.11
C GLN A 288 15.95 -3.55 7.63
N LYS A 289 15.20 -2.46 7.68
CA LYS A 289 13.78 -2.46 8.09
C LYS A 289 12.94 -3.36 7.17
N ALA A 290 13.10 -3.24 5.86
CA ALA A 290 12.39 -4.08 4.90
C ALA A 290 12.81 -5.56 4.99
N ALA A 291 14.10 -5.85 5.16
CA ALA A 291 14.63 -7.20 5.31
C ALA A 291 14.13 -7.89 6.59
N ALA A 292 14.02 -7.14 7.70
CA ALA A 292 13.44 -7.62 8.96
C ALA A 292 11.97 -8.05 8.81
N GLN A 293 11.23 -7.44 7.88
CA GLN A 293 9.87 -7.82 7.52
C GLN A 293 9.82 -8.89 6.39
N GLY A 294 10.95 -9.49 6.03
CA GLY A 294 11.01 -10.60 5.08
C GLY A 294 11.24 -10.22 3.61
N SER A 295 11.55 -8.97 3.28
CA SER A 295 11.84 -8.57 1.90
C SER A 295 13.13 -9.21 1.36
N ASP A 296 13.01 -10.14 0.42
CA ASP A 296 14.19 -10.78 -0.20
C ASP A 296 14.98 -9.78 -1.05
N LYS A 297 14.31 -8.83 -1.71
CA LYS A 297 14.99 -7.75 -2.44
C LYS A 297 15.87 -6.91 -1.52
N ALA A 298 15.39 -6.59 -0.32
CA ALA A 298 16.19 -5.85 0.65
C ALA A 298 17.37 -6.68 1.21
N LYS A 299 17.15 -7.97 1.46
CA LYS A 299 18.23 -8.88 1.88
C LYS A 299 19.36 -8.96 0.83
N GLN A 300 18.99 -9.08 -0.45
CA GLN A 300 19.96 -9.08 -1.56
C GLN A 300 20.68 -7.73 -1.68
N ALA A 301 19.96 -6.61 -1.57
CA ALA A 301 20.57 -5.28 -1.63
C ALA A 301 21.59 -5.07 -0.50
N LEU A 302 21.31 -5.54 0.71
CA LEU A 302 22.23 -5.46 1.85
C LEU A 302 23.53 -6.25 1.62
N GLN A 303 23.49 -7.38 0.92
CA GLN A 303 24.69 -8.16 0.56
C GLN A 303 25.62 -7.37 -0.38
N THR A 304 25.06 -6.56 -1.27
CA THR A 304 25.83 -5.72 -2.20
C THR A 304 26.34 -4.42 -1.56
N LEU A 305 25.70 -3.96 -0.49
CA LEU A 305 26.09 -2.77 0.26
C LEU A 305 27.21 -3.03 1.29
N ASN A 306 27.45 -4.28 1.64
CA ASN A 306 28.56 -4.71 2.48
C ASN A 306 29.59 -5.43 1.60
N PRO A 307 30.60 -4.73 1.03
CA PRO A 307 31.72 -5.38 0.35
C PRO A 307 32.62 -6.11 1.33
#